data_506fc48293cdba5bbb21c0e6a6ee1032
#
_entry.id   506fc48293cdba5bbb21c0e6a6ee1032
#
_cell.length_a   1.000
_cell.length_b   1.000
_cell.length_c   1.000
_cell.angle_alpha   90.00
_cell.angle_beta   90.00
_cell.angle_gamma   90.00
#
_symmetry.space_group_name_H-M   'P 1'
#
loop_
_entity.id
_entity.type
_entity.pdbx_description
1 polymer ?
#
loop_
_entity_poly.entity_id
_entity_poly.type
_entity_poly.pdbx_seq_one_letter_code
_entity_poly.pdbx_strand_id
1 'polypeptide(L)'
;MNKAKGCDGIPAELFQILKDDAVKVCTQYASKFGKPSSGHRTGKRSDFIPILKKGIAQECSDYWTIMLTSHAGKVMLKTLQARLQQCLNSELPDVQDGFRKGRRTRDQIANIRWIIKQGNSRKNIYFFFTDYAKAFSCRLQ
;
A
#
# COMPACT_ATOMS: atom_id res chain seq x y z
N MET A 1 19.61 2.33 12.72
CA MET A 1 19.02 2.58 11.38
C MET A 1 18.01 3.72 11.56
N ASN A 2 18.31 4.91 11.06
CA ASN A 2 17.38 6.04 11.15
C ASN A 2 16.26 5.85 10.13
N LYS A 3 15.07 5.49 10.60
CA LYS A 3 13.87 5.45 9.76
C LYS A 3 13.29 6.88 9.64
N ALA A 4 12.70 7.18 8.48
CA ALA A 4 12.05 8.46 8.26
C ALA A 4 10.96 8.71 9.32
N LYS A 5 10.92 9.92 9.87
CA LYS A 5 9.85 10.36 10.76
C LYS A 5 8.54 10.49 9.99
N GLY A 6 7.41 10.27 10.65
CA GLY A 6 6.11 10.59 10.08
C GLY A 6 5.83 12.09 10.04
N CYS A 7 4.67 12.50 9.51
CA CYS A 7 4.22 13.90 9.49
C CYS A 7 4.03 14.51 10.89
N ASP A 8 4.03 13.68 11.93
CA ASP A 8 3.99 14.06 13.34
C ASP A 8 5.38 14.27 13.95
N GLY A 9 6.45 14.08 13.18
CA GLY A 9 7.84 14.20 13.63
C GLY A 9 8.30 13.08 14.56
N ILE A 10 7.45 12.10 14.88
CA ILE A 10 7.74 11.01 15.82
C ILE A 10 8.57 9.93 15.11
N PRO A 11 9.78 9.59 15.60
CA PRO A 11 10.60 8.53 15.04
C PRO A 11 10.07 7.13 15.41
N ALA A 12 10.28 6.14 14.55
CA ALA A 12 9.83 4.76 14.78
C ALA A 12 10.51 4.14 16.02
N GLU A 13 11.72 4.57 16.34
CA GLU A 13 12.51 4.11 17.48
C GLU A 13 11.80 4.39 18.81
N LEU A 14 11.03 5.47 18.90
CA LEU A 14 10.26 5.79 20.10
C LEU A 14 9.25 4.69 20.45
N PHE A 15 8.59 4.12 19.42
CA PHE A 15 7.64 3.02 19.63
C PHE A 15 8.34 1.74 20.10
N GLN A 16 9.61 1.53 19.75
CA GLN A 16 10.39 0.40 20.24
C GLN A 16 10.78 0.57 21.72
N ILE A 17 11.04 1.79 22.15
CA ILE A 17 11.39 2.11 23.53
C ILE A 17 10.16 2.00 24.43
N LEU A 18 9.00 2.49 23.97
CA LEU A 18 7.76 2.54 24.76
C LEU A 18 7.07 1.18 24.92
N LYS A 19 7.42 0.17 24.10
CA LYS A 19 6.84 -1.20 24.16
C LYS A 19 5.32 -1.21 24.43
N ASP A 20 4.93 -1.62 25.65
CA ASP A 20 3.51 -1.79 26.03
C ASP A 20 2.74 -0.45 26.10
N ASP A 21 3.41 0.64 26.44
CA ASP A 21 2.77 1.97 26.42
C ASP A 21 2.52 2.46 24.99
N ALA A 22 3.36 2.07 24.03
CA ALA A 22 3.08 2.32 22.61
C ALA A 22 1.77 1.63 22.16
N VAL A 23 1.49 0.43 22.65
CA VAL A 23 0.23 -0.28 22.35
C VAL A 23 -0.96 0.48 22.90
N LYS A 24 -0.89 0.97 24.15
CA LYS A 24 -1.95 1.80 24.77
C LYS A 24 -2.22 3.07 23.97
N VAL A 25 -1.16 3.79 23.59
CA VAL A 25 -1.26 5.01 22.76
C VAL A 25 -1.90 4.69 21.40
N CYS A 26 -1.46 3.64 20.71
CA CYS A 26 -2.04 3.23 19.42
C CYS A 26 -3.51 2.83 19.57
N THR A 27 -3.89 2.16 20.65
CA THR A 27 -5.28 1.76 20.92
C THR A 27 -6.17 2.97 21.18
N GLN A 28 -5.70 3.93 21.99
CA GLN A 28 -6.41 5.19 22.23
C GLN A 28 -6.55 6.01 20.95
N TYR A 29 -5.51 6.02 20.12
CA TYR A 29 -5.55 6.68 18.83
C TYR A 29 -6.60 6.02 17.92
N ALA A 30 -6.60 4.70 17.80
CA ALA A 30 -7.56 3.96 17.00
C ALA A 30 -9.01 4.16 17.47
N SER A 31 -9.27 4.22 18.78
CA SER A 31 -10.62 4.43 19.32
C SER A 31 -11.20 5.81 18.99
N LYS A 32 -10.34 6.81 18.77
CA LYS A 32 -10.76 8.16 18.36
C LYS A 32 -11.16 8.24 16.88
N PHE A 33 -10.63 7.36 16.03
CA PHE A 33 -11.01 7.31 14.61
C PHE A 33 -12.43 6.79 14.36
N GLY A 34 -12.94 5.95 15.25
CA GLY A 34 -14.30 5.40 15.14
C GLY A 34 -15.43 6.39 15.47
N LYS A 35 -15.10 7.59 15.97
CA LYS A 35 -16.11 8.60 16.35
C LYS A 35 -16.21 9.68 15.27
N PRO A 36 -17.41 9.92 14.68
CA PRO A 36 -17.58 10.86 13.56
C PRO A 36 -17.23 12.31 13.88
N SER A 37 -17.29 12.71 15.15
CA SER A 37 -17.15 14.12 15.57
C SER A 37 -15.74 14.56 15.98
N SER A 38 -14.80 13.65 16.17
CA SER A 38 -13.47 13.97 16.72
C SER A 38 -12.30 13.56 15.81
N GLY A 39 -12.46 13.65 14.49
CA GLY A 39 -11.37 13.32 13.59
C GLY A 39 -10.11 14.12 13.94
N HIS A 40 -9.19 13.47 14.64
CA HIS A 40 -7.91 14.08 15.01
C HIS A 40 -7.23 14.61 13.74
N ARG A 41 -7.02 15.92 13.65
CA ARG A 41 -6.36 16.57 12.50
C ARG A 41 -5.03 15.90 12.13
N THR A 42 -4.31 15.37 13.11
CA THR A 42 -3.03 14.68 12.97
C THR A 42 -3.14 13.38 12.15
N GLY A 43 -4.27 12.67 12.20
CA GLY A 43 -4.46 11.43 11.46
C GLY A 43 -4.84 11.62 9.99
N LYS A 44 -5.25 12.83 9.63
CA LYS A 44 -5.61 13.21 8.26
C LYS A 44 -4.46 13.90 7.52
N ARG A 45 -3.36 14.20 8.20
CA ARG A 45 -2.21 14.88 7.62
C ARG A 45 -1.18 13.86 7.18
N SER A 46 -0.66 14.06 5.98
CA SER A 46 0.43 13.27 5.41
C SER A 46 1.35 14.21 4.65
N ASP A 47 2.63 13.95 4.73
CA ASP A 47 3.63 14.69 3.96
C ASP A 47 3.92 13.93 2.67
N PHE A 48 3.94 14.62 1.55
CA PHE A 48 4.24 14.03 0.25
C PHE A 48 5.70 14.30 -0.11
N ILE A 49 6.43 13.24 -0.39
CA ILE A 49 7.81 13.32 -0.87
C ILE A 49 7.82 13.00 -2.35
N PRO A 50 8.24 13.94 -3.22
CA PRO A 50 8.41 13.68 -4.63
C PRO A 50 9.72 12.91 -4.87
N ILE A 51 9.63 11.79 -5.60
CA ILE A 51 10.77 11.01 -6.06
C ILE A 51 10.79 11.05 -7.58
N LEU A 52 11.90 11.48 -8.15
CA LEU A 52 12.09 11.54 -9.59
C LEU A 52 11.94 10.15 -10.23
N LYS A 53 11.14 10.01 -11.28
CA LYS A 53 10.95 8.76 -12.01
C LYS A 53 12.18 8.36 -12.80
N LYS A 54 12.54 9.12 -13.82
CA LYS A 54 13.73 8.96 -14.67
C LYS A 54 13.94 10.23 -15.48
N GLY A 55 15.20 10.52 -15.82
CA GLY A 55 15.57 11.66 -16.69
C GLY A 55 15.58 12.99 -15.97
N ILE A 56 15.39 14.07 -16.73
CA ILE A 56 15.35 15.46 -16.24
C ILE A 56 13.90 15.83 -16.02
N ALA A 57 13.56 16.19 -14.79
CA ALA A 57 12.19 16.59 -14.46
C ALA A 57 11.86 17.97 -15.04
N GLN A 58 10.76 18.05 -15.77
CA GLN A 58 10.20 19.30 -16.29
C GLN A 58 8.79 19.54 -15.72
N GLU A 59 8.07 18.48 -15.36
CA GLU A 59 6.70 18.56 -14.88
C GLU A 59 6.48 17.77 -13.57
N CYS A 60 5.40 18.09 -12.86
CA CYS A 60 4.99 17.34 -11.66
C CYS A 60 4.70 15.87 -11.96
N SER A 61 4.32 15.54 -13.19
CA SER A 61 4.07 14.17 -13.66
C SER A 61 5.32 13.29 -13.67
N ASP A 62 6.52 13.90 -13.66
CA ASP A 62 7.80 13.20 -13.68
C ASP A 62 8.21 12.65 -12.31
N TYR A 63 7.40 12.91 -11.29
CA TYR A 63 7.66 12.44 -9.94
C TYR A 63 6.67 11.36 -9.50
N TRP A 64 7.20 10.38 -8.76
CA TRP A 64 6.40 9.53 -7.89
C TRP A 64 6.19 10.26 -6.56
N THR A 65 4.97 10.27 -6.06
CA THR A 65 4.68 10.83 -4.74
C THR A 65 4.61 9.72 -3.71
N ILE A 66 5.48 9.76 -2.70
CA ILE A 66 5.42 8.88 -1.54
C ILE A 66 4.75 9.63 -0.40
N MET A 67 3.72 9.04 0.17
CA MET A 67 2.98 9.61 1.29
C MET A 67 3.56 9.10 2.62
N LEU A 68 4.07 10.01 3.44
CA LEU A 68 4.50 9.73 4.80
C LEU A 68 3.35 9.99 5.77
N THR A 69 2.81 8.93 6.33
CA THR A 69 1.82 8.97 7.40
C THR A 69 2.48 8.80 8.77
N SER A 70 1.79 9.18 9.85
CA SER A 70 2.24 8.92 11.21
C SER A 70 2.42 7.43 11.48
N HIS A 71 3.33 7.07 12.41
CA HIS A 71 3.53 5.67 12.76
C HIS A 71 2.30 5.05 13.43
N ALA A 72 1.58 5.80 14.25
CA ALA A 72 0.31 5.36 14.84
C ALA A 72 -0.75 5.09 13.74
N GLY A 73 -0.84 5.95 12.72
CA GLY A 73 -1.69 5.73 11.55
C GLY A 73 -1.32 4.45 10.77
N LYS A 74 -0.02 4.19 10.59
CA LYS A 74 0.45 2.95 9.95
C LYS A 74 0.08 1.69 10.74
N VAL A 75 0.14 1.72 12.06
CA VAL A 75 -0.28 0.60 12.92
C VAL A 75 -1.78 0.34 12.73
N MET A 76 -2.60 1.39 12.76
CA MET A 76 -4.03 1.27 12.53
C MET A 76 -4.35 0.68 11.15
N LEU A 77 -3.71 1.21 10.09
CA LEU A 77 -3.89 0.70 8.73
C LEU A 77 -3.50 -0.77 8.60
N LYS A 78 -2.41 -1.21 9.25
CA LYS A 78 -2.02 -2.63 9.28
C LYS A 78 -3.04 -3.50 9.99
N THR A 79 -3.64 -3.01 11.08
CA THR A 79 -4.69 -3.75 11.81
C THR A 79 -5.94 -3.91 10.94
N LEU A 80 -6.36 -2.84 10.25
CA LEU A 80 -7.47 -2.90 9.29
C LEU A 80 -7.15 -3.82 8.11
N GLN A 81 -5.96 -3.71 7.55
CA GLN A 81 -5.50 -4.59 6.49
C GLN A 81 -5.56 -6.06 6.89
N ALA A 82 -5.10 -6.42 8.10
CA ALA A 82 -5.12 -7.79 8.59
C ALA A 82 -6.54 -8.35 8.71
N ARG A 83 -7.50 -7.53 9.16
CA ARG A 83 -8.92 -7.90 9.23
C ARG A 83 -9.56 -8.05 7.86
N LEU A 84 -9.35 -7.07 6.98
CA LEU A 84 -9.87 -7.10 5.61
C LEU A 84 -9.29 -8.24 4.80
N GLN A 85 -8.01 -8.59 5.02
CA GLN A 85 -7.34 -9.67 4.30
C GLN A 85 -8.02 -11.03 4.53
N GLN A 86 -8.60 -11.26 5.71
CA GLN A 86 -9.35 -12.49 5.98
C GLN A 86 -10.61 -12.58 5.12
N CYS A 87 -11.37 -11.49 5.02
CA CYS A 87 -12.57 -11.45 4.18
C CYS A 87 -12.21 -11.46 2.68
N LEU A 88 -11.17 -10.71 2.27
CA LEU A 88 -10.76 -10.66 0.88
C LEU A 88 -10.26 -11.99 0.34
N ASN A 89 -9.58 -12.79 1.15
CA ASN A 89 -9.05 -14.08 0.72
C ASN A 89 -10.15 -15.08 0.34
N SER A 90 -11.34 -14.98 0.95
CA SER A 90 -12.50 -15.82 0.62
C SER A 90 -13.26 -15.33 -0.62
N GLU A 91 -13.24 -14.03 -0.88
CA GLU A 91 -14.02 -13.43 -1.98
C GLU A 91 -13.22 -13.29 -3.29
N LEU A 92 -11.88 -13.25 -3.20
CA LEU A 92 -11.06 -13.10 -4.40
C LEU A 92 -11.00 -14.38 -5.21
N PRO A 93 -11.25 -14.32 -6.53
CA PRO A 93 -11.14 -15.47 -7.42
C PRO A 93 -9.69 -15.97 -7.47
N ASP A 94 -9.51 -17.28 -7.75
CA ASP A 94 -8.19 -17.92 -7.77
C ASP A 94 -7.24 -17.36 -8.83
N VAL A 95 -7.78 -16.73 -9.86
CA VAL A 95 -7.00 -16.08 -10.92
C VAL A 95 -6.37 -14.76 -10.47
N GLN A 96 -6.84 -14.18 -9.35
CA GLN A 96 -6.29 -12.95 -8.79
C GLN A 96 -5.05 -13.26 -7.95
N ASP A 97 -3.86 -12.92 -8.45
CA ASP A 97 -2.61 -13.13 -7.72
C ASP A 97 -2.04 -11.87 -7.08
N GLY A 98 -2.38 -10.69 -7.63
CA GLY A 98 -1.92 -9.43 -7.08
C GLY A 98 -2.39 -9.23 -5.65
N PHE A 99 -1.47 -8.80 -4.76
CA PHE A 99 -1.71 -8.51 -3.34
C PHE A 99 -2.19 -9.70 -2.48
N ARG A 100 -2.06 -10.93 -2.96
CA ARG A 100 -2.35 -12.16 -2.18
C ARG A 100 -1.12 -12.72 -1.50
N LYS A 101 -1.30 -13.18 -0.26
CA LYS A 101 -0.23 -13.87 0.50
C LYS A 101 0.11 -15.20 -0.18
N GLY A 102 1.39 -15.46 -0.35
CA GLY A 102 1.88 -16.71 -0.96
C GLY A 102 1.91 -16.69 -2.49
N ARG A 103 1.37 -15.70 -3.17
CA ARG A 103 1.46 -15.52 -4.62
C ARG A 103 2.63 -14.59 -4.96
N ARG A 104 3.41 -14.97 -5.96
CA ARG A 104 4.63 -14.24 -6.35
C ARG A 104 4.60 -13.86 -7.82
N THR A 105 5.20 -12.74 -8.16
CA THR A 105 5.35 -12.29 -9.56
C THR A 105 6.06 -13.35 -10.43
N ARG A 106 6.99 -14.11 -9.85
CA ARG A 106 7.68 -15.20 -10.56
C ARG A 106 6.73 -16.29 -11.01
N ASP A 107 5.73 -16.63 -10.20
CA ASP A 107 4.73 -17.66 -10.52
C ASP A 107 3.88 -17.20 -11.70
N GLN A 108 3.51 -15.92 -11.75
CA GLN A 108 2.77 -15.33 -12.87
C GLN A 108 3.60 -15.29 -14.16
N ILE A 109 4.87 -14.96 -14.07
CA ILE A 109 5.77 -15.03 -15.23
C ILE A 109 5.89 -16.47 -15.74
N ALA A 110 5.96 -17.45 -14.85
CA ALA A 110 6.00 -18.86 -15.22
C ALA A 110 4.69 -19.30 -15.92
N ASN A 111 3.52 -18.86 -15.39
CA ASN A 111 2.21 -19.13 -15.98
C ASN A 111 2.11 -18.54 -17.40
N ILE A 112 2.51 -17.29 -17.59
CA ILE A 112 2.51 -16.66 -18.92
C ILE A 112 3.43 -17.42 -19.88
N ARG A 113 4.63 -17.79 -19.46
CA ARG A 113 5.56 -18.58 -20.28
C ARG A 113 4.99 -19.93 -20.64
N TRP A 114 4.31 -20.58 -19.70
CA TRP A 114 3.65 -21.86 -19.96
C TRP A 114 2.52 -21.70 -21.00
N ILE A 115 1.67 -20.68 -20.88
CA ILE A 115 0.61 -20.38 -21.85
C ILE A 115 1.18 -20.13 -23.25
N ILE A 116 2.25 -19.33 -23.36
CA ILE A 116 2.93 -19.07 -24.63
C ILE A 116 3.44 -20.37 -25.26
N LYS A 117 4.06 -21.24 -24.44
CA LYS A 117 4.59 -22.52 -24.92
C LYS A 117 3.48 -23.46 -25.42
N GLN A 118 2.33 -23.49 -24.75
CA GLN A 118 1.18 -24.30 -25.16
C GLN A 118 0.51 -23.73 -26.40
N GLY A 119 0.45 -22.41 -26.54
CA GLY A 119 -0.18 -21.77 -27.71
C GLY A 119 0.59 -21.88 -28.99
N ASN A 120 1.89 -22.13 -28.97
CA ASN A 120 2.75 -22.25 -30.12
C ASN A 120 2.39 -23.46 -31.05
N SER A 121 1.52 -24.35 -30.55
CA SER A 121 1.18 -25.58 -31.32
C SER A 121 -0.02 -25.44 -32.24
N ARG A 122 -1.03 -24.60 -31.99
CA ARG A 122 -2.28 -24.61 -32.75
C ARG A 122 -3.16 -23.37 -32.78
N LYS A 123 -2.91 -22.29 -31.96
CA LYS A 123 -3.78 -21.11 -31.87
C LYS A 123 -2.97 -19.82 -31.60
N ASN A 124 -3.40 -18.73 -32.25
CA ASN A 124 -2.89 -17.42 -31.91
C ASN A 124 -3.34 -17.02 -30.49
N ILE A 125 -2.42 -16.59 -29.64
CA ILE A 125 -2.72 -16.11 -28.30
C ILE A 125 -2.51 -14.60 -28.29
N TYR A 126 -3.50 -13.87 -27.78
CA TYR A 126 -3.46 -12.44 -27.65
C TYR A 126 -3.39 -12.09 -26.16
N PHE A 127 -2.42 -11.27 -25.77
CA PHE A 127 -2.29 -10.75 -24.42
C PHE A 127 -2.70 -9.29 -24.39
N PHE A 128 -3.56 -8.94 -23.44
CA PHE A 128 -3.95 -7.57 -23.20
C PHE A 128 -3.41 -7.13 -21.82
N PHE A 129 -2.59 -6.07 -21.78
CA PHE A 129 -2.02 -5.52 -20.57
C PHE A 129 -2.64 -4.14 -20.31
N THR A 130 -3.21 -3.95 -19.12
CA THR A 130 -3.75 -2.67 -18.69
C THR A 130 -2.95 -2.15 -17.50
N ASP A 131 -2.47 -0.91 -17.58
CA ASP A 131 -1.81 -0.22 -16.50
C ASP A 131 -2.50 1.13 -16.24
N TYR A 132 -2.72 1.45 -14.97
CA TYR A 132 -3.36 2.70 -14.57
C TYR A 132 -2.30 3.78 -14.30
N ALA A 133 -2.28 4.82 -15.10
CA ALA A 133 -1.29 5.89 -14.99
C ALA A 133 -1.33 6.63 -13.64
N LYS A 134 -2.51 6.70 -12.99
CA LYS A 134 -2.72 7.47 -11.75
C LYS A 134 -3.66 6.76 -10.77
N ALA A 135 -3.50 5.45 -10.56
CA ALA A 135 -4.38 4.65 -9.70
C ALA A 135 -4.53 5.18 -8.26
N PHE A 136 -3.45 5.76 -7.70
CA PHE A 136 -3.42 6.27 -6.32
C PHE A 136 -3.48 7.79 -6.22
N SER A 137 -3.54 8.50 -7.33
CA SER A 137 -3.53 9.98 -7.38
C SER A 137 -4.89 10.58 -7.70
N CYS A 138 -5.93 9.77 -7.94
CA CYS A 138 -7.28 10.25 -8.17
C CYS A 138 -7.89 10.76 -6.87
N ARG A 139 -8.35 12.00 -6.86
CA ARG A 139 -9.27 12.48 -5.81
C ARG A 139 -10.58 11.72 -5.98
N LEU A 140 -11.03 11.05 -4.92
CA LEU A 140 -12.44 10.71 -4.81
C LEU A 140 -13.19 12.03 -4.65
N GLN A 141 -13.93 12.39 -5.66
CA GLN A 141 -14.90 13.49 -5.59
C GLN A 141 -16.13 13.04 -4.82
#